data_989673f2ed37d9c43108688f1d38db98
#
_entry.id   989673f2ed37d9c43108688f1d38db98
#
_cell.length_a   1.000
_cell.length_b   1.000
_cell.length_c   1.000
_cell.angle_alpha   90.00
_cell.angle_beta   90.00
_cell.angle_gamma   90.00
#
_symmetry.space_group_name_H-M   'P 1'
#
loop_
_entity.id
_entity.type
_entity.pdbx_description
1 polymer ?
#
loop_
_entity_poly.entity_id
_entity_poly.type
_entity_poly.pdbx_seq_one_letter_code
_entity_poly.pdbx_strand_id
1 'polypeptide(L)'
;MPAMTLMALDKIDSTTLHQQREQNRLGSASPGLWLWLACFGLTAVWDASGADLSVMRWLGDAQGFALRDHWWLSTVGHDGAKRLAVLVFLGIVWMAFRPMGIWRQMPRTQRLEIVMGITLSLLVVTAIKRVSMTSCPWELQAFGGIANHVSHWAWGVTDGGSGHCFPGGHASSALAFLALSLPWLTSTQRHEQRTG
;
A
#
# COMPACT_ATOMS: atom_id res chain seq x y z
N MET A 1 20.42 -36.00 -47.57
CA MET A 1 20.94 -35.63 -46.24
C MET A 1 20.95 -34.13 -45.92
N PRO A 2 20.23 -33.19 -46.57
CA PRO A 2 20.24 -31.77 -46.14
C PRO A 2 19.15 -31.38 -45.14
N ALA A 3 18.04 -32.12 -45.04
CA ALA A 3 16.88 -31.72 -44.22
C ALA A 3 17.13 -31.83 -42.69
N MET A 4 17.95 -32.78 -42.26
CA MET A 4 18.23 -33.03 -40.83
C MET A 4 19.15 -31.96 -40.22
N THR A 5 20.04 -31.35 -41.03
CA THR A 5 20.96 -30.29 -40.60
C THR A 5 20.25 -28.97 -40.44
N LEU A 6 19.26 -28.64 -41.28
CA LEU A 6 18.44 -27.44 -41.18
C LEU A 6 17.54 -27.45 -39.94
N MET A 7 16.91 -28.56 -39.59
CA MET A 7 16.10 -28.70 -38.36
C MET A 7 16.93 -28.56 -37.08
N ALA A 8 18.20 -29.01 -37.08
CA ALA A 8 19.08 -28.89 -35.93
C ALA A 8 19.53 -27.44 -35.69
N LEU A 9 19.80 -26.68 -36.76
CA LEU A 9 20.19 -25.28 -36.68
C LEU A 9 19.02 -24.38 -36.20
N ASP A 10 17.80 -24.63 -36.67
CA ASP A 10 16.61 -23.90 -36.26
C ASP A 10 16.26 -24.12 -34.76
N LYS A 11 16.47 -25.35 -34.28
CA LYS A 11 16.29 -25.71 -32.88
C LYS A 11 17.34 -25.09 -31.93
N ILE A 12 18.59 -24.94 -32.40
CA ILE A 12 19.67 -24.29 -31.62
C ILE A 12 19.40 -22.79 -31.52
N ASP A 13 18.96 -22.15 -32.60
CA ASP A 13 18.69 -20.72 -32.63
C ASP A 13 17.48 -20.37 -31.74
N SER A 14 16.41 -21.14 -31.79
CA SER A 14 15.25 -20.94 -30.92
C SER A 14 15.56 -21.10 -29.40
N THR A 15 16.47 -22.01 -29.05
CA THR A 15 16.88 -22.25 -27.67
C THR A 15 17.76 -21.10 -27.14
N THR A 16 18.68 -20.62 -27.96
CA THR A 16 19.55 -19.47 -27.62
C THR A 16 18.75 -18.17 -27.49
N LEU A 17 17.77 -17.94 -28.37
CA LEU A 17 16.88 -16.79 -28.28
C LEU A 17 15.99 -16.85 -27.03
N HIS A 18 15.54 -18.04 -26.65
CA HIS A 18 14.76 -18.25 -25.41
C HIS A 18 15.61 -17.95 -24.17
N GLN A 19 16.84 -18.45 -24.12
CA GLN A 19 17.78 -18.19 -23.01
C GLN A 19 18.16 -16.71 -22.90
N GLN A 20 18.40 -16.04 -24.03
CA GLN A 20 18.66 -14.60 -24.04
C GLN A 20 17.45 -13.78 -23.57
N ARG A 21 16.24 -14.17 -23.94
CA ARG A 21 15.00 -13.53 -23.44
C ARG A 21 14.82 -13.74 -21.94
N GLU A 22 15.10 -14.93 -21.42
CA GLU A 22 15.04 -15.18 -19.97
C GLU A 22 16.13 -14.41 -19.22
N GLN A 23 17.35 -14.35 -19.70
CA GLN A 23 18.43 -13.56 -19.10
C GLN A 23 18.12 -12.06 -19.11
N ASN A 24 17.55 -11.53 -20.18
CA ASN A 24 17.11 -10.13 -20.25
C ASN A 24 15.90 -9.85 -19.33
N ARG A 25 15.03 -10.82 -19.09
CA ARG A 25 13.93 -10.73 -18.10
C ARG A 25 14.43 -10.71 -16.66
N LEU A 26 15.46 -11.50 -16.36
CA LEU A 26 16.04 -11.56 -15.01
C LEU A 26 16.93 -10.35 -14.70
N GLY A 27 17.49 -9.70 -15.73
CA GLY A 27 18.39 -8.54 -15.59
C GLY A 27 17.69 -7.18 -15.52
N SER A 28 16.44 -7.05 -15.95
CA SER A 28 15.70 -5.79 -15.86
C SER A 28 14.72 -5.82 -14.68
N ALA A 29 15.06 -5.08 -13.62
CA ALA A 29 14.11 -4.82 -12.54
C ALA A 29 12.82 -4.27 -13.16
N SER A 30 11.68 -4.87 -12.84
CA SER A 30 10.39 -4.47 -13.40
C SER A 30 10.14 -2.97 -13.11
N PRO A 31 9.51 -2.22 -14.04
CA PRO A 31 9.17 -0.81 -13.81
C PRO A 31 8.40 -0.60 -12.49
N GLY A 32 7.62 -1.59 -12.06
CA GLY A 32 6.94 -1.60 -10.77
C GLY A 32 7.91 -1.58 -9.58
N LEU A 33 9.01 -2.33 -9.64
CA LEU A 33 10.02 -2.32 -8.57
C LEU A 33 10.67 -0.94 -8.42
N TRP A 34 11.03 -0.29 -9.54
CA TRP A 34 11.59 1.06 -9.51
C TRP A 34 10.62 2.09 -8.95
N LEU A 35 9.32 1.98 -9.30
CA LEU A 35 8.29 2.82 -8.73
C LEU A 35 8.18 2.63 -7.21
N TRP A 36 8.18 1.38 -6.73
CA TRP A 36 8.17 1.08 -5.29
C TRP A 36 9.39 1.64 -4.57
N LEU A 37 10.58 1.45 -5.12
CA LEU A 37 11.82 1.99 -4.55
C LEU A 37 11.82 3.53 -4.53
N ALA A 38 11.32 4.17 -5.58
CA ALA A 38 11.17 5.61 -5.64
C ALA A 38 10.18 6.13 -4.59
N CYS A 39 9.01 5.51 -4.47
CA CYS A 39 8.02 5.89 -3.44
C CYS A 39 8.58 5.70 -2.04
N PHE A 40 9.28 4.59 -1.77
CA PHE A 40 9.92 4.34 -0.48
C PHE A 40 11.02 5.36 -0.19
N GLY A 41 11.88 5.65 -1.18
CA GLY A 41 12.93 6.66 -1.06
C GLY A 41 12.37 8.05 -0.79
N LEU A 42 11.31 8.45 -1.50
CA LEU A 42 10.61 9.73 -1.25
C LEU A 42 10.03 9.80 0.17
N THR A 43 9.45 8.72 0.67
CA THR A 43 8.91 8.66 2.03
C THR A 43 10.04 8.79 3.07
N ALA A 44 11.18 8.12 2.85
CA ALA A 44 12.34 8.22 3.73
C ALA A 44 12.96 9.64 3.74
N VAL A 45 13.07 10.26 2.56
CA VAL A 45 13.54 11.66 2.45
C VAL A 45 12.58 12.62 3.13
N TRP A 46 11.27 12.42 2.95
CA TRP A 46 10.24 13.23 3.61
C TRP A 46 10.38 13.18 5.13
N ASP A 47 10.46 11.99 5.72
CA ASP A 47 10.61 11.83 7.16
C ASP A 47 11.92 12.44 7.66
N ALA A 48 13.05 12.15 6.98
CA ALA A 48 14.37 12.69 7.35
C ALA A 48 14.47 14.21 7.24
N SER A 49 13.65 14.84 6.38
CA SER A 49 13.61 16.30 6.23
C SER A 49 12.85 17.02 7.33
N GLY A 50 12.06 16.31 8.16
CA GLY A 50 11.17 16.90 9.16
C GLY A 50 10.03 17.76 8.53
N ALA A 51 9.76 17.57 7.23
CA ALA A 51 8.75 18.34 6.49
C ALA A 51 7.33 18.11 7.04
N ASP A 52 7.08 16.94 7.61
CA ASP A 52 5.82 16.58 8.28
C ASP A 52 5.49 17.55 9.40
N LEU A 53 6.46 17.84 10.29
CA LEU A 53 6.29 18.80 11.38
C LEU A 53 6.05 20.22 10.85
N SER A 54 6.73 20.60 9.78
CA SER A 54 6.55 21.91 9.14
C SER A 54 5.16 22.08 8.54
N VAL A 55 4.64 21.03 7.90
CA VAL A 55 3.27 21.02 7.36
C VAL A 55 2.23 21.06 8.49
N MET A 56 2.47 20.33 9.58
CA MET A 56 1.57 20.34 10.73
C MET A 56 1.43 21.70 11.40
N ARG A 57 2.49 22.52 11.38
CA ARG A 57 2.45 23.90 11.90
C ARG A 57 1.55 24.83 11.09
N TRP A 58 1.14 24.46 9.89
CA TRP A 58 0.11 25.20 9.14
C TRP A 58 -1.30 24.91 9.64
N LEU A 59 -1.49 23.77 10.33
CA LEU A 59 -2.79 23.28 10.79
C LEU A 59 -2.98 23.46 12.30
N GLY A 60 -1.89 23.59 13.05
CA GLY A 60 -1.89 23.69 14.51
C GLY A 60 -0.76 24.58 15.04
N ASP A 61 -0.94 25.05 16.24
CA ASP A 61 0.01 25.89 16.98
C ASP A 61 0.20 25.37 18.43
N ALA A 62 0.85 26.15 19.30
CA ALA A 62 1.09 25.78 20.70
C ALA A 62 -0.19 25.57 21.52
N GLN A 63 -1.35 26.03 21.04
CA GLN A 63 -2.67 25.84 21.64
C GLN A 63 -3.38 24.59 21.10
N GLY A 64 -2.77 23.91 20.11
CA GLY A 64 -3.28 22.69 19.51
C GLY A 64 -3.82 22.88 18.09
N PHE A 65 -4.82 22.09 17.73
CA PHE A 65 -5.41 22.08 16.40
C PHE A 65 -6.85 22.61 16.48
N ALA A 66 -7.09 23.83 16.05
CA ALA A 66 -8.39 24.51 16.15
C ALA A 66 -9.55 23.75 15.48
N LEU A 67 -9.25 22.99 14.41
CA LEU A 67 -10.26 22.23 13.65
C LEU A 67 -10.44 20.78 14.14
N ARG A 68 -9.66 20.33 15.11
CA ARG A 68 -9.68 18.93 15.58
C ARG A 68 -11.07 18.49 16.03
N ASP A 69 -11.72 19.31 16.82
CA ASP A 69 -13.03 18.99 17.42
C ASP A 69 -14.20 19.61 16.65
N HIS A 70 -13.91 20.16 15.46
CA HIS A 70 -14.95 20.74 14.60
C HIS A 70 -15.88 19.63 14.08
N TRP A 71 -17.19 19.74 14.39
CA TRP A 71 -18.17 18.69 14.14
C TRP A 71 -18.19 18.12 12.72
N TRP A 72 -18.09 18.99 11.70
CA TRP A 72 -18.04 18.53 10.31
C TRP A 72 -16.80 17.69 10.00
N LEU A 73 -15.66 18.00 10.59
CA LEU A 73 -14.41 17.28 10.33
C LEU A 73 -14.32 16.02 11.19
N SER A 74 -14.67 16.09 12.47
CA SER A 74 -14.59 14.95 13.39
C SER A 74 -15.72 13.95 13.13
N THR A 75 -16.98 14.39 13.13
CA THR A 75 -18.13 13.47 13.06
C THR A 75 -18.48 13.09 11.63
N VAL A 76 -18.63 14.07 10.73
CA VAL A 76 -19.03 13.77 9.34
C VAL A 76 -17.86 13.28 8.52
N GLY A 77 -16.73 14.01 8.52
CA GLY A 77 -15.55 13.65 7.75
C GLY A 77 -14.87 12.38 8.27
N HIS A 78 -14.44 12.41 9.51
CA HIS A 78 -13.65 11.31 10.08
C HIS A 78 -14.50 10.05 10.37
N ASP A 79 -15.56 10.17 11.18
CA ASP A 79 -16.37 9.00 11.56
C ASP A 79 -17.25 8.54 10.40
N GLY A 80 -17.77 9.47 9.59
CA GLY A 80 -18.52 9.14 8.38
C GLY A 80 -17.68 8.38 7.35
N ALA A 81 -16.47 8.85 7.06
CA ALA A 81 -15.55 8.15 6.15
C ALA A 81 -15.18 6.75 6.66
N LYS A 82 -14.95 6.60 7.96
CA LYS A 82 -14.68 5.29 8.58
C LYS A 82 -15.87 4.33 8.39
N ARG A 83 -17.09 4.79 8.67
CA ARG A 83 -18.30 3.97 8.49
C ARG A 83 -18.49 3.58 7.02
N LEU A 84 -18.29 4.53 6.10
CA LEU A 84 -18.35 4.27 4.67
C LEU A 84 -17.33 3.23 4.23
N ALA A 85 -16.07 3.33 4.68
CA ALA A 85 -15.03 2.34 4.38
C ALA A 85 -15.42 0.94 4.86
N VAL A 86 -16.01 0.81 6.05
CA VAL A 86 -16.52 -0.48 6.57
C VAL A 86 -17.64 -1.01 5.68
N LEU A 87 -18.61 -0.17 5.29
CA LEU A 87 -19.71 -0.59 4.41
C LEU A 87 -19.21 -1.03 3.03
N VAL A 88 -18.25 -0.29 2.45
CA VAL A 88 -17.61 -0.66 1.18
C VAL A 88 -16.89 -2.00 1.32
N PHE A 89 -16.14 -2.21 2.40
CA PHE A 89 -15.44 -3.48 2.63
C PHE A 89 -16.44 -4.64 2.77
N LEU A 90 -17.51 -4.47 3.54
CA LEU A 90 -18.56 -5.49 3.67
C LEU A 90 -19.24 -5.77 2.32
N GLY A 91 -19.46 -4.74 1.49
CA GLY A 91 -19.94 -4.90 0.12
C GLY A 91 -18.98 -5.70 -0.76
N ILE A 92 -17.67 -5.47 -0.64
CA ILE A 92 -16.64 -6.25 -1.35
C ILE A 92 -16.66 -7.72 -0.90
N VAL A 93 -16.74 -7.97 0.41
CA VAL A 93 -16.86 -9.33 0.96
C VAL A 93 -18.13 -10.00 0.43
N TRP A 94 -19.25 -9.31 0.46
CA TRP A 94 -20.52 -9.83 -0.10
C TRP A 94 -20.38 -10.18 -1.60
N MET A 95 -19.79 -9.28 -2.42
CA MET A 95 -19.58 -9.52 -3.84
C MET A 95 -18.58 -10.65 -4.13
N ALA A 96 -17.68 -10.97 -3.22
CA ALA A 96 -16.79 -12.14 -3.37
C ALA A 96 -17.58 -13.46 -3.38
N PHE A 97 -18.62 -13.55 -2.56
CA PHE A 97 -19.47 -14.76 -2.45
C PHE A 97 -20.72 -14.71 -3.34
N ARG A 98 -21.30 -13.53 -3.57
CA ARG A 98 -22.49 -13.28 -4.40
C ARG A 98 -22.18 -12.27 -5.50
N PRO A 99 -21.38 -12.66 -6.52
CA PRO A 99 -20.88 -11.74 -7.52
C PRO A 99 -22.01 -11.15 -8.37
N MET A 100 -21.94 -9.83 -8.58
CA MET A 100 -22.85 -9.08 -9.46
C MET A 100 -22.06 -8.23 -10.46
N GLY A 101 -22.65 -7.87 -11.59
CA GLY A 101 -22.02 -7.05 -12.60
C GLY A 101 -20.66 -7.60 -13.07
N ILE A 102 -19.65 -6.77 -13.10
CA ILE A 102 -18.29 -7.11 -13.53
C ILE A 102 -17.65 -8.21 -12.67
N TRP A 103 -18.03 -8.33 -11.39
CA TRP A 103 -17.50 -9.35 -10.49
C TRP A 103 -17.88 -10.78 -10.89
N ARG A 104 -18.94 -10.98 -11.68
CA ARG A 104 -19.32 -12.29 -12.24
C ARG A 104 -18.29 -12.80 -13.24
N GLN A 105 -17.59 -11.90 -13.92
CA GLN A 105 -16.57 -12.25 -14.91
C GLN A 105 -15.24 -12.64 -14.28
N MET A 106 -15.05 -12.31 -13.00
CA MET A 106 -13.84 -12.62 -12.26
C MET A 106 -13.92 -14.03 -11.65
N PRO A 107 -12.86 -14.86 -11.77
CA PRO A 107 -12.80 -16.15 -11.10
C PRO A 107 -12.84 -15.97 -9.57
N ARG A 108 -13.36 -16.97 -8.86
CA ARG A 108 -13.50 -16.94 -7.41
C ARG A 108 -12.16 -16.66 -6.69
N THR A 109 -11.07 -17.21 -7.21
CA THR A 109 -9.73 -17.01 -6.66
C THR A 109 -9.34 -15.53 -6.61
N GLN A 110 -9.52 -14.80 -7.72
CA GLN A 110 -9.20 -13.36 -7.78
C GLN A 110 -10.09 -12.54 -6.83
N ARG A 111 -11.37 -12.89 -6.71
CA ARG A 111 -12.27 -12.22 -5.75
C ARG A 111 -11.83 -12.44 -4.30
N LEU A 112 -11.37 -13.65 -3.97
CA LEU A 112 -10.84 -13.95 -2.65
C LEU A 112 -9.47 -13.30 -2.41
N GLU A 113 -8.61 -13.21 -3.43
CA GLU A 113 -7.33 -12.47 -3.36
C GLU A 113 -7.55 -11.01 -2.96
N ILE A 114 -8.56 -10.34 -3.54
CA ILE A 114 -8.92 -8.96 -3.17
C ILE A 114 -9.30 -8.88 -1.68
N VAL A 115 -10.23 -9.72 -1.24
CA VAL A 115 -10.71 -9.71 0.16
C VAL A 115 -9.56 -10.00 1.12
N MET A 116 -8.74 -11.00 0.80
CA MET A 116 -7.59 -11.35 1.62
C MET A 116 -6.53 -10.25 1.65
N GLY A 117 -6.25 -9.62 0.50
CA GLY A 117 -5.30 -8.51 0.41
C GLY A 117 -5.72 -7.32 1.27
N ILE A 118 -6.99 -6.90 1.20
CA ILE A 118 -7.53 -5.84 2.06
C ILE A 118 -7.45 -6.26 3.53
N THR A 119 -7.95 -7.45 3.86
CA THR A 119 -7.98 -7.94 5.25
C THR A 119 -6.58 -8.02 5.85
N LEU A 120 -5.63 -8.61 5.13
CA LEU A 120 -4.24 -8.73 5.59
C LEU A 120 -3.60 -7.36 5.79
N SER A 121 -3.80 -6.42 4.85
CA SER A 121 -3.31 -5.05 4.98
C SER A 121 -3.84 -4.37 6.25
N LEU A 122 -5.14 -4.48 6.51
CA LEU A 122 -5.77 -3.92 7.71
C LEU A 122 -5.25 -4.57 9.00
N LEU A 123 -5.04 -5.88 9.01
CA LEU A 123 -4.49 -6.61 10.16
C LEU A 123 -3.04 -6.20 10.44
N VAL A 124 -2.20 -6.12 9.40
CA VAL A 124 -0.79 -5.70 9.53
C VAL A 124 -0.70 -4.27 10.06
N VAL A 125 -1.46 -3.33 9.48
CA VAL A 125 -1.51 -1.93 9.96
C VAL A 125 -1.96 -1.87 11.42
N THR A 126 -3.00 -2.63 11.78
CA THR A 126 -3.49 -2.67 13.17
C THR A 126 -2.45 -3.24 14.13
N ALA A 127 -1.73 -4.30 13.72
CA ALA A 127 -0.66 -4.90 14.52
C ALA A 127 0.50 -3.91 14.74
N ILE A 128 0.98 -3.26 13.68
CA ILE A 128 2.05 -2.25 13.78
C ILE A 128 1.60 -1.09 14.67
N LYS A 129 0.36 -0.61 14.49
CA LYS A 129 -0.18 0.49 15.29
C LYS A 129 -0.22 0.16 16.79
N ARG A 130 -0.53 -1.09 17.16
CA ARG A 130 -0.59 -1.52 18.57
C ARG A 130 0.76 -1.50 19.27
N VAL A 131 1.85 -1.67 18.54
CA VAL A 131 3.20 -1.66 19.09
C VAL A 131 3.94 -0.34 18.85
N SER A 132 3.32 0.58 18.12
CA SER A 132 3.90 1.89 17.81
C SER A 132 4.00 2.73 19.07
N MET A 133 5.19 3.31 19.32
CA MET A 133 5.47 4.23 20.39
C MET A 133 5.37 5.70 19.96
N THR A 134 4.89 5.94 18.72
CA THR A 134 4.70 7.27 18.16
C THR A 134 3.32 7.80 18.53
N SER A 135 3.29 8.93 19.20
CA SER A 135 2.08 9.64 19.64
C SER A 135 1.46 10.44 18.49
N CYS A 136 0.23 10.85 18.68
CA CYS A 136 -0.47 11.66 17.70
C CYS A 136 0.05 13.11 17.70
N PRO A 137 -0.04 13.84 16.58
CA PRO A 137 0.48 15.18 16.45
C PRO A 137 0.02 16.15 17.55
N TRP A 138 -1.21 16.04 17.98
CA TRP A 138 -1.77 16.89 19.04
C TRP A 138 -1.25 16.58 20.45
N GLU A 139 -0.47 15.50 20.61
CA GLU A 139 0.20 15.16 21.86
C GLU A 139 1.66 15.67 21.89
N LEU A 140 2.16 16.20 20.76
CA LEU A 140 3.50 16.76 20.69
C LEU A 140 3.59 18.10 21.43
N GLN A 141 4.73 18.35 22.07
CA GLN A 141 5.01 19.61 22.78
C GLN A 141 4.85 20.83 21.87
N ALA A 142 5.17 20.70 20.57
CA ALA A 142 5.00 21.75 19.58
C ALA A 142 3.54 22.20 19.43
N PHE A 143 2.57 21.38 19.87
CA PHE A 143 1.13 21.62 19.76
C PHE A 143 0.41 21.52 21.10
N GLY A 144 1.11 21.85 22.20
CA GLY A 144 0.53 21.91 23.53
C GLY A 144 0.45 20.59 24.28
N GLY A 145 0.97 19.49 23.73
CA GLY A 145 1.05 18.19 24.41
C GLY A 145 2.34 17.99 25.19
N ILE A 146 2.67 16.75 25.51
CA ILE A 146 3.85 16.37 26.33
C ILE A 146 4.87 15.53 25.56
N ALA A 147 4.51 14.97 24.41
CA ALA A 147 5.36 14.08 23.63
C ALA A 147 6.43 14.86 22.84
N ASN A 148 7.59 14.25 22.68
CA ASN A 148 8.64 14.79 21.81
C ASN A 148 8.41 14.32 20.36
N HIS A 149 8.85 15.11 19.39
CA HIS A 149 8.88 14.65 18.01
C HIS A 149 10.05 13.66 17.84
N VAL A 150 9.72 12.43 17.44
CA VAL A 150 10.67 11.35 17.14
C VAL A 150 10.38 10.83 15.73
N SER A 151 11.44 10.59 14.94
CA SER A 151 11.30 10.03 13.59
C SER A 151 10.58 8.69 13.63
N HIS A 152 9.73 8.44 12.65
CA HIS A 152 8.99 7.18 12.48
C HIS A 152 9.90 5.97 12.25
N TRP A 153 11.17 6.20 11.88
CA TRP A 153 12.19 5.16 11.69
C TRP A 153 12.97 4.83 12.98
N ALA A 154 12.76 5.59 14.05
CA ALA A 154 13.38 5.34 15.35
C ALA A 154 12.62 4.24 16.12
N TRP A 155 12.77 3.02 15.68
CA TRP A 155 12.08 1.86 16.24
C TRP A 155 12.46 1.62 17.70
N GLY A 156 11.46 1.38 18.55
CA GLY A 156 11.67 1.13 19.98
C GLY A 156 11.98 2.37 20.82
N VAL A 157 11.99 3.56 20.23
CA VAL A 157 12.15 4.83 20.95
C VAL A 157 10.78 5.38 21.29
N THR A 158 10.50 5.60 22.58
CA THR A 158 9.30 6.27 23.03
C THR A 158 9.45 7.78 22.90
N ASP A 159 8.40 8.45 22.44
CA ASP A 159 8.32 9.90 22.39
C ASP A 159 7.81 10.54 23.71
N GLY A 160 7.46 9.72 24.71
CA GLY A 160 6.98 10.17 26.01
C GLY A 160 5.47 10.46 26.07
N GLY A 161 4.73 10.23 24.99
CA GLY A 161 3.28 10.36 24.95
C GLY A 161 2.55 9.01 25.00
N SER A 162 1.30 8.98 24.52
CA SER A 162 0.44 7.77 24.57
C SER A 162 0.81 6.69 23.54
N GLY A 163 1.55 7.05 22.50
CA GLY A 163 1.87 6.14 21.40
C GLY A 163 0.63 5.79 20.53
N HIS A 164 0.75 4.68 19.80
CA HIS A 164 -0.33 4.05 19.03
C HIS A 164 -0.96 4.93 17.92
N CYS A 165 -0.27 5.96 17.43
CA CYS A 165 -0.79 6.83 16.38
C CYS A 165 -0.24 6.53 14.99
N PHE A 166 0.92 5.88 14.89
CA PHE A 166 1.51 5.50 13.62
C PHE A 166 1.38 3.98 13.37
N PRO A 167 1.09 3.53 12.15
CA PRO A 167 0.70 4.28 10.95
C PRO A 167 -0.69 4.94 11.08
N GLY A 168 -0.90 6.05 10.33
CA GLY A 168 -2.17 6.76 10.32
C GLY A 168 -3.31 5.88 9.82
N GLY A 169 -4.30 5.57 10.68
CA GLY A 169 -5.31 4.55 10.42
C GLY A 169 -6.15 4.81 9.16
N HIS A 170 -6.54 6.07 8.90
CA HIS A 170 -7.39 6.41 7.75
C HIS A 170 -6.63 6.31 6.42
N ALA A 171 -5.41 6.86 6.36
CA ALA A 171 -4.57 6.78 5.18
C ALA A 171 -4.23 5.32 4.84
N SER A 172 -3.81 4.54 5.83
CA SER A 172 -3.47 3.13 5.66
C SER A 172 -4.69 2.28 5.28
N SER A 173 -5.86 2.56 5.84
CA SER A 173 -7.10 1.88 5.47
C SER A 173 -7.53 2.19 4.04
N ALA A 174 -7.38 3.43 3.59
CA ALA A 174 -7.64 3.80 2.20
C ALA A 174 -6.68 3.08 1.23
N LEU A 175 -5.38 3.03 1.58
CA LEU A 175 -4.37 2.31 0.80
C LEU A 175 -4.62 0.79 0.74
N ALA A 176 -5.24 0.18 1.75
CA ALA A 176 -5.60 -1.23 1.72
C ALA A 176 -6.53 -1.57 0.53
N PHE A 177 -7.38 -0.62 0.08
CA PHE A 177 -8.24 -0.82 -1.09
C PHE A 177 -7.47 -0.86 -2.42
N LEU A 178 -6.18 -0.54 -2.47
CA LEU A 178 -5.34 -0.79 -3.64
C LEU A 178 -5.29 -2.28 -4.00
N ALA A 179 -5.59 -3.18 -3.06
CA ALA A 179 -5.74 -4.61 -3.35
C ALA A 179 -6.85 -4.90 -4.38
N LEU A 180 -7.78 -3.98 -4.62
CA LEU A 180 -8.73 -4.07 -5.72
C LEU A 180 -8.05 -4.15 -7.10
N SER A 181 -6.85 -3.60 -7.25
CA SER A 181 -6.09 -3.63 -8.52
C SER A 181 -5.35 -4.95 -8.78
N LEU A 182 -5.19 -5.82 -7.78
CA LEU A 182 -4.42 -7.07 -7.89
C LEU A 182 -4.79 -7.95 -9.11
N PRO A 183 -6.09 -8.18 -9.42
CA PRO A 183 -6.45 -9.02 -10.57
C PRO A 183 -5.94 -8.49 -11.91
N TRP A 184 -5.91 -7.17 -12.08
CA TRP A 184 -5.42 -6.55 -13.33
C TRP A 184 -3.91 -6.60 -13.42
N LEU A 185 -3.20 -6.40 -12.34
CA LEU A 185 -1.73 -6.52 -12.30
C LEU A 185 -1.28 -7.95 -12.62
N THR A 186 -1.97 -8.96 -12.08
CA THR A 186 -1.63 -10.37 -12.33
C THR A 186 -2.09 -10.87 -13.70
N SER A 187 -3.17 -10.31 -14.28
CA SER A 187 -3.65 -10.70 -15.60
C SER A 187 -2.73 -10.26 -16.73
N THR A 188 -2.14 -9.08 -16.63
CA THR A 188 -1.16 -8.57 -17.60
C THR A 188 0.06 -9.49 -17.67
N GLN A 189 0.57 -9.94 -16.53
CA GLN A 189 1.69 -10.89 -16.50
C GLN A 189 1.34 -12.27 -17.11
N ARG A 190 0.12 -12.77 -16.90
CA ARG A 190 -0.35 -14.05 -17.49
C ARG A 190 -0.55 -13.97 -19.00
N HIS A 191 -0.95 -12.82 -19.52
CA HIS A 191 -1.11 -12.63 -20.98
C HIS A 191 0.24 -12.63 -21.66
N GLU A 192 1.25 -11.96 -21.10
CA GLU A 192 2.61 -11.98 -21.61
C GLU A 192 3.25 -13.37 -21.60
N GLN A 193 2.94 -14.20 -20.58
CA GLN A 193 3.43 -15.59 -20.49
C GLN A 193 2.77 -16.52 -21.50
N ARG A 194 1.57 -16.21 -22.03
CA ARG A 194 0.87 -17.03 -23.04
C ARG A 194 1.23 -16.67 -24.49
N THR A 195 1.73 -15.47 -24.72
CA THR A 195 2.08 -14.94 -26.03
C THR A 195 3.58 -14.96 -26.33
N GLY A 196 4.43 -15.37 -25.40
CA GLY A 196 5.87 -15.60 -25.57
C GLY A 196 6.22 -17.06 -25.51
#